data_5ac47adcca08f69e2543053e02e655e7
#
_entry.id   5ac47adcca08f69e2543053e02e655e7
#
_cell.length_a   1.000
_cell.length_b   1.000
_cell.length_c   1.000
_cell.angle_alpha   90.00
_cell.angle_beta   90.00
_cell.angle_gamma   90.00
#
_symmetry.space_group_name_H-M   'P 1'
#
loop_
_entity.id
_entity.type
_entity.pdbx_description
1 polymer ?
#
loop_
_entity_poly.entity_id
_entity_poly.type
_entity_poly.pdbx_seq_one_letter_code
_entity_poly.pdbx_strand_id
1 'polypeptide(L)'
;VRKWIAWIALMSVLMLAVHPASAAESSQEKEFRAFWVDAFHDGIKTPEQVDKLVADARKANVNALIVQVRRRGDAYFNRALEPRTEDPALQPGFDALQYLIDKAHGGSPRIEVHAWLATLPIWNSATPPKSPDHVFNQHGPSAEGRDYWLMTRVDGAERSGSDYVLDPGHPDAVEYTVEQYLNVVREYDVDGIHLDLVRYMGADWGYNPTSLERYRAETGAVGTPDPQDERWKQWRREQVTNLMRQVYLRSIAIRPDIKVSAAVIAWGKGPASEEEYRQSAPMQQVMQDWNGWLSEGIIDMAIPMNYDREHEPDQKLWFDQWITWEKDHQYGRHIVIGPAAYLNSISGTLDQIRRALAPSPSGNRAAGVSLYSYAETNKDGISNDVFYAALSGPSPYGEPVFPGRAEVPDMPWKTDPNKGFLMGRVKDARGPADGVKVKIRGPKGIVREARTDGNGFFGFTDLSPGSYVIQVDKRVAAAKVTKVKAGKVAEVNMQLIK
;
A
#
# COMPACT_ATOMS: atom_id res chain seq x y z
N VAL A 1 83.38 -36.51 -45.98
CA VAL A 1 82.41 -35.91 -46.84
C VAL A 1 81.12 -36.73 -46.89
N ARG A 2 80.14 -36.57 -46.08
CA ARG A 2 78.72 -36.85 -46.33
C ARG A 2 77.88 -36.31 -45.16
N LYS A 3 77.03 -35.34 -45.43
CA LYS A 3 76.06 -34.78 -44.51
C LYS A 3 74.89 -35.75 -44.27
N TRP A 4 74.52 -35.94 -43.01
CA TRP A 4 73.27 -36.58 -42.66
C TRP A 4 72.40 -35.54 -42.01
N ILE A 5 71.26 -35.28 -42.62
CA ILE A 5 70.21 -34.38 -42.10
C ILE A 5 69.23 -35.27 -41.29
N ALA A 6 69.15 -35.05 -39.99
CA ALA A 6 68.13 -35.67 -39.12
C ALA A 6 66.88 -34.80 -39.08
N TRP A 7 65.74 -35.36 -39.42
CA TRP A 7 64.42 -34.74 -39.26
C TRP A 7 63.94 -35.05 -37.87
N ILE A 8 63.72 -33.98 -37.06
CA ILE A 8 63.01 -34.09 -35.78
C ILE A 8 61.56 -33.71 -36.04
N ALA A 9 60.67 -34.70 -35.96
CA ALA A 9 59.25 -34.47 -36.01
C ALA A 9 58.76 -33.91 -34.63
N LEU A 10 58.33 -32.65 -34.60
CA LEU A 10 57.75 -31.99 -33.42
C LEU A 10 56.28 -32.38 -33.36
N MET A 11 55.92 -33.32 -32.47
CA MET A 11 54.54 -33.65 -32.16
C MET A 11 54.03 -32.56 -31.21
N SER A 12 53.25 -31.62 -31.72
CA SER A 12 52.50 -30.63 -30.88
C SER A 12 51.26 -31.34 -30.32
N VAL A 13 51.32 -31.68 -29.03
CA VAL A 13 50.15 -32.12 -28.27
C VAL A 13 49.31 -30.87 -27.94
N LEU A 14 48.19 -30.73 -28.64
CA LEU A 14 47.15 -29.72 -28.33
C LEU A 14 46.41 -30.17 -27.07
N MET A 15 46.80 -29.68 -25.89
CA MET A 15 46.00 -29.79 -24.69
C MET A 15 44.79 -28.84 -24.85
N LEU A 16 43.64 -29.39 -25.19
CA LEU A 16 42.37 -28.75 -25.03
C LEU A 16 42.14 -28.54 -23.52
N ALA A 17 42.42 -27.34 -23.03
CA ALA A 17 41.98 -26.91 -21.72
C ALA A 17 40.44 -26.86 -21.74
N VAL A 18 39.81 -27.91 -21.23
CA VAL A 18 38.39 -27.87 -20.86
C VAL A 18 38.29 -26.92 -19.68
N HIS A 19 37.96 -25.65 -19.97
CA HIS A 19 37.52 -24.76 -18.95
C HIS A 19 36.18 -25.31 -18.44
N PRO A 20 36.02 -25.56 -17.14
CA PRO A 20 34.69 -25.83 -16.62
C PRO A 20 33.86 -24.58 -16.98
N ALA A 21 32.80 -24.78 -17.73
CA ALA A 21 31.78 -23.75 -17.91
C ALA A 21 31.37 -23.35 -16.47
N SER A 22 31.78 -22.17 -16.05
CA SER A 22 31.22 -21.53 -14.87
C SER A 22 29.72 -21.55 -15.12
N ALA A 23 28.99 -22.38 -14.37
CA ALA A 23 27.55 -22.24 -14.29
C ALA A 23 27.34 -20.78 -13.88
N ALA A 24 26.90 -19.96 -14.84
CA ALA A 24 26.38 -18.66 -14.51
C ALA A 24 25.33 -18.95 -13.45
N GLU A 25 25.55 -18.50 -12.20
CA GLU A 25 24.50 -18.41 -11.21
C GLU A 25 23.38 -17.66 -11.94
N SER A 26 22.31 -18.39 -12.28
CA SER A 26 21.11 -17.78 -12.81
C SER A 26 20.68 -16.81 -11.72
N SER A 27 20.85 -15.52 -11.97
CA SER A 27 20.36 -14.49 -11.05
C SER A 27 18.90 -14.84 -10.83
N GLN A 28 18.57 -15.26 -9.61
CA GLN A 28 17.21 -15.67 -9.27
C GLN A 28 16.30 -14.48 -9.60
N GLU A 29 15.24 -14.74 -10.34
CA GLU A 29 14.33 -13.68 -10.77
C GLU A 29 13.77 -12.97 -9.54
N LYS A 30 13.78 -11.63 -9.55
CA LYS A 30 13.21 -10.81 -8.49
C LYS A 30 11.90 -10.25 -8.96
N GLU A 31 10.80 -10.76 -8.41
CA GLU A 31 9.45 -10.42 -8.81
C GLU A 31 8.48 -10.61 -7.64
N PHE A 32 7.71 -9.61 -7.29
CA PHE A 32 6.67 -9.71 -6.28
C PHE A 32 5.45 -10.42 -6.88
N ARG A 33 5.09 -11.57 -6.32
CA ARG A 33 3.98 -12.41 -6.76
C ARG A 33 3.04 -12.63 -5.59
N ALA A 34 1.89 -11.97 -5.60
CA ALA A 34 1.00 -12.01 -4.46
C ALA A 34 -0.40 -12.49 -4.81
N PHE A 35 -1.07 -13.08 -3.82
CA PHE A 35 -2.52 -13.15 -3.78
C PHE A 35 -3.07 -12.12 -2.80
N TRP A 36 -4.13 -11.41 -3.21
CA TRP A 36 -5.05 -10.81 -2.26
C TRP A 36 -6.01 -11.87 -1.72
N VAL A 37 -6.08 -11.96 -0.40
CA VAL A 37 -6.93 -12.92 0.33
C VAL A 37 -7.93 -12.12 1.15
N ASP A 38 -9.15 -12.03 0.68
CA ASP A 38 -10.20 -11.27 1.35
C ASP A 38 -10.84 -12.06 2.51
N ALA A 39 -11.52 -11.35 3.41
CA ALA A 39 -12.22 -11.93 4.55
C ALA A 39 -13.68 -12.31 4.26
N PHE A 40 -14.17 -12.11 3.01
CA PHE A 40 -15.54 -12.51 2.62
C PHE A 40 -15.61 -14.00 2.35
N HIS A 41 -14.53 -14.58 1.82
CA HIS A 41 -14.43 -15.98 1.42
C HIS A 41 -13.58 -16.81 2.40
N ASP A 42 -13.38 -18.06 2.07
CA ASP A 42 -12.44 -18.93 2.77
C ASP A 42 -11.00 -18.53 2.47
N GLY A 43 -10.13 -18.67 3.46
CA GLY A 43 -8.71 -18.34 3.32
C GLY A 43 -7.96 -18.36 4.65
N ILE A 44 -8.50 -17.73 5.70
CA ILE A 44 -7.78 -17.56 6.96
C ILE A 44 -8.62 -17.89 8.22
N LYS A 45 -9.85 -18.33 8.07
CA LYS A 45 -10.80 -18.39 9.21
C LYS A 45 -10.62 -19.61 10.09
N THR A 46 -9.93 -20.64 9.58
CA THR A 46 -9.56 -21.85 10.34
C THR A 46 -8.12 -22.26 10.04
N PRO A 47 -7.48 -23.10 10.89
CA PRO A 47 -6.14 -23.63 10.60
C PRO A 47 -6.05 -24.34 9.25
N GLU A 48 -7.06 -25.13 8.88
CA GLU A 48 -7.09 -25.88 7.63
C GLU A 48 -7.13 -24.96 6.40
N GLN A 49 -7.88 -23.85 6.48
CA GLN A 49 -7.92 -22.84 5.42
C GLN A 49 -6.54 -22.19 5.25
N VAL A 50 -5.88 -21.83 6.34
CA VAL A 50 -4.52 -21.23 6.30
C VAL A 50 -3.51 -22.24 5.75
N ASP A 51 -3.55 -23.50 6.19
CA ASP A 51 -2.65 -24.55 5.68
C ASP A 51 -2.81 -24.73 4.16
N LYS A 52 -4.07 -24.75 3.67
CA LYS A 52 -4.36 -24.82 2.23
C LYS A 52 -3.86 -23.59 1.49
N LEU A 53 -4.15 -22.39 1.98
CA LEU A 53 -3.70 -21.12 1.38
C LEU A 53 -2.19 -21.08 1.18
N VAL A 54 -1.42 -21.45 2.19
CA VAL A 54 0.04 -21.46 2.14
C VAL A 54 0.56 -22.56 1.19
N ALA A 55 -0.10 -23.72 1.16
CA ALA A 55 0.25 -24.79 0.22
C ALA A 55 -0.01 -24.39 -1.24
N ASP A 56 -1.16 -23.78 -1.53
CA ASP A 56 -1.54 -23.29 -2.85
C ASP A 56 -0.59 -22.17 -3.34
N ALA A 57 -0.23 -21.23 -2.47
CA ALA A 57 0.71 -20.18 -2.79
C ALA A 57 2.09 -20.73 -3.17
N ARG A 58 2.59 -21.72 -2.40
CA ARG A 58 3.86 -22.41 -2.74
C ARG A 58 3.78 -23.15 -4.05
N LYS A 59 2.67 -23.84 -4.31
CA LYS A 59 2.44 -24.58 -5.58
C LYS A 59 2.39 -23.63 -6.77
N ALA A 60 1.80 -22.45 -6.59
CA ALA A 60 1.66 -21.44 -7.64
C ALA A 60 2.93 -20.58 -7.83
N ASN A 61 4.04 -20.84 -7.12
CA ASN A 61 5.24 -19.99 -7.07
C ASN A 61 4.95 -18.53 -6.66
N VAL A 62 3.93 -18.31 -5.82
CA VAL A 62 3.58 -17.05 -5.16
C VAL A 62 4.47 -16.87 -3.93
N ASN A 63 5.00 -15.68 -3.71
CA ASN A 63 5.95 -15.37 -2.65
C ASN A 63 5.46 -14.35 -1.62
N ALA A 64 4.23 -13.85 -1.77
CA ALA A 64 3.60 -12.95 -0.81
C ALA A 64 2.09 -13.17 -0.71
N LEU A 65 1.53 -12.95 0.46
CA LEU A 65 0.09 -12.99 0.74
C LEU A 65 -0.33 -11.64 1.34
N ILE A 66 -1.27 -10.96 0.70
CA ILE A 66 -1.89 -9.74 1.20
C ILE A 66 -3.26 -10.12 1.77
N VAL A 67 -3.35 -10.21 3.09
CA VAL A 67 -4.47 -10.88 3.77
C VAL A 67 -5.30 -9.90 4.57
N GLN A 68 -6.61 -9.85 4.28
CA GLN A 68 -7.54 -8.97 4.97
C GLN A 68 -7.79 -9.45 6.41
N VAL A 69 -7.22 -8.74 7.36
CA VAL A 69 -7.33 -9.04 8.79
C VAL A 69 -8.18 -8.02 9.56
N ARG A 70 -8.55 -6.91 8.91
CA ARG A 70 -9.53 -5.92 9.38
C ARG A 70 -10.47 -5.59 8.23
N ARG A 71 -11.77 -5.77 8.43
CA ARG A 71 -12.78 -5.59 7.38
C ARG A 71 -13.66 -4.37 7.59
N ARG A 72 -14.17 -4.16 8.82
CA ARG A 72 -15.19 -3.16 9.10
C ARG A 72 -15.18 -2.65 10.56
N GLY A 73 -14.01 -2.26 11.05
CA GLY A 73 -13.84 -1.85 12.44
C GLY A 73 -13.78 -3.03 13.40
N ASP A 74 -13.47 -4.22 12.88
CA ASP A 74 -13.34 -5.47 13.61
C ASP A 74 -12.12 -6.27 13.14
N ALA A 75 -11.55 -7.10 13.99
CA ALA A 75 -10.29 -7.80 13.76
C ALA A 75 -10.43 -9.31 13.67
N TYR A 76 -9.67 -9.93 12.76
CA TYR A 76 -9.49 -11.39 12.60
C TYR A 76 -8.25 -11.90 13.33
N PHE A 77 -7.69 -11.12 14.26
CA PHE A 77 -6.51 -11.44 15.05
C PHE A 77 -6.73 -11.07 16.53
N ASN A 78 -5.97 -11.68 17.45
CA ASN A 78 -6.31 -11.63 18.87
C ASN A 78 -5.74 -10.43 19.61
N ARG A 79 -4.57 -9.89 19.19
CA ARG A 79 -3.91 -8.74 19.86
C ARG A 79 -4.30 -7.43 19.21
N ALA A 80 -5.60 -7.25 18.90
CA ALA A 80 -6.17 -6.07 18.27
C ALA A 80 -6.61 -5.03 19.31
N LEU A 81 -6.63 -3.76 18.89
CA LEU A 81 -7.28 -2.67 19.65
C LEU A 81 -8.79 -2.64 19.39
N GLU A 82 -9.23 -3.17 18.26
CA GLU A 82 -10.64 -3.28 17.90
C GLU A 82 -11.25 -4.60 18.39
N PRO A 83 -12.57 -4.67 18.55
CA PRO A 83 -13.25 -5.91 18.88
C PRO A 83 -12.97 -7.01 17.86
N ARG A 84 -12.96 -8.25 18.33
CA ARG A 84 -12.92 -9.40 17.44
C ARG A 84 -14.13 -9.41 16.52
N THR A 85 -13.93 -9.79 15.27
CA THR A 85 -15.01 -9.87 14.29
C THR A 85 -16.16 -10.79 14.75
N GLU A 86 -17.37 -10.43 14.36
CA GLU A 86 -18.58 -11.25 14.56
C GLU A 86 -18.78 -12.28 13.44
N ASP A 87 -17.82 -12.48 12.55
CA ASP A 87 -17.87 -13.47 11.49
C ASP A 87 -17.95 -14.89 12.11
N PRO A 88 -19.08 -15.61 11.95
CA PRO A 88 -19.25 -16.92 12.58
C PRO A 88 -18.33 -18.00 11.97
N ALA A 89 -17.75 -17.74 10.80
CA ALA A 89 -16.82 -18.65 10.16
C ALA A 89 -15.41 -18.59 10.78
N LEU A 90 -15.07 -17.50 11.52
CA LEU A 90 -13.80 -17.45 12.23
C LEU A 90 -13.84 -18.35 13.45
N GLN A 91 -13.01 -19.39 13.48
CA GLN A 91 -12.94 -20.34 14.58
C GLN A 91 -12.74 -19.62 15.92
N PRO A 92 -13.53 -19.94 16.96
CA PRO A 92 -13.41 -19.31 18.27
C PRO A 92 -12.00 -19.41 18.86
N GLY A 93 -11.47 -18.28 19.34
CA GLY A 93 -10.13 -18.20 19.94
C GLY A 93 -8.95 -18.28 18.98
N PHE A 94 -9.18 -18.56 17.70
CA PHE A 94 -8.14 -18.70 16.69
C PHE A 94 -7.55 -17.33 16.31
N ASP A 95 -6.21 -17.18 16.43
CA ASP A 95 -5.47 -16.02 15.92
C ASP A 95 -5.05 -16.29 14.48
N ALA A 96 -5.88 -15.86 13.53
CA ALA A 96 -5.67 -16.14 12.12
C ALA A 96 -4.37 -15.54 11.59
N LEU A 97 -4.03 -14.33 12.03
CA LEU A 97 -2.81 -13.64 11.58
C LEU A 97 -1.55 -14.30 12.13
N GLN A 98 -1.50 -14.63 13.43
CA GLN A 98 -0.34 -15.30 13.98
C GLN A 98 -0.10 -16.67 13.36
N TYR A 99 -1.16 -17.47 13.21
CA TYR A 99 -1.03 -18.79 12.62
C TYR A 99 -0.57 -18.72 11.15
N LEU A 100 -1.09 -17.76 10.38
CA LEU A 100 -0.64 -17.53 9.01
C LEU A 100 0.85 -17.15 8.95
N ILE A 101 1.30 -16.24 9.79
CA ILE A 101 2.72 -15.85 9.88
C ILE A 101 3.58 -17.09 10.16
N ASP A 102 3.24 -17.87 11.16
CA ASP A 102 4.00 -19.08 11.55
C ASP A 102 4.12 -20.06 10.38
N LYS A 103 3.04 -20.29 9.62
CA LYS A 103 3.01 -21.21 8.48
C LYS A 103 3.72 -20.67 7.24
N ALA A 104 3.55 -19.39 6.95
CA ALA A 104 4.15 -18.74 5.77
C ALA A 104 5.66 -18.56 5.95
N HIS A 105 6.10 -18.12 7.13
CA HIS A 105 7.50 -17.91 7.45
C HIS A 105 8.25 -19.21 7.76
N GLY A 106 7.62 -20.14 8.47
CA GLY A 106 8.25 -21.39 8.94
C GLY A 106 8.53 -22.44 7.87
N GLY A 107 8.10 -22.24 6.63
CA GLY A 107 8.27 -23.20 5.55
C GLY A 107 9.25 -22.77 4.46
N SER A 108 9.52 -23.68 3.51
CA SER A 108 10.39 -23.39 2.36
C SER A 108 9.64 -23.63 1.04
N PRO A 109 9.56 -22.61 0.13
CA PRO A 109 10.06 -21.24 0.32
C PRO A 109 9.28 -20.47 1.40
N ARG A 110 9.92 -19.50 2.04
CA ARG A 110 9.27 -18.51 2.88
C ARG A 110 8.35 -17.65 2.01
N ILE A 111 7.18 -17.32 2.55
CA ILE A 111 6.20 -16.43 1.91
C ILE A 111 6.03 -15.21 2.80
N GLU A 112 6.07 -14.01 2.22
CA GLU A 112 5.79 -12.78 2.95
C GLU A 112 4.31 -12.66 3.31
N VAL A 113 4.02 -12.09 4.47
CA VAL A 113 2.66 -11.82 4.96
C VAL A 113 2.48 -10.32 5.13
N HIS A 114 1.53 -9.76 4.37
CA HIS A 114 1.14 -8.36 4.45
C HIS A 114 -0.27 -8.27 5.04
N ALA A 115 -0.40 -7.62 6.19
CA ALA A 115 -1.69 -7.42 6.83
C ALA A 115 -2.50 -6.35 6.08
N TRP A 116 -3.61 -6.75 5.48
CA TRP A 116 -4.53 -5.86 4.78
C TRP A 116 -5.63 -5.40 5.74
N LEU A 117 -5.73 -4.08 5.91
CA LEU A 117 -6.78 -3.42 6.68
C LEU A 117 -7.62 -2.55 5.73
N ALA A 118 -8.94 -2.77 5.74
CA ALA A 118 -9.89 -1.79 5.18
C ALA A 118 -9.80 -0.52 6.01
N THR A 119 -9.24 0.56 5.46
CA THR A 119 -8.76 1.71 6.22
C THR A 119 -9.88 2.49 6.90
N LEU A 120 -10.85 2.95 6.11
CA LEU A 120 -11.90 3.86 6.59
C LEU A 120 -13.26 3.22 6.84
N PRO A 121 -13.68 2.13 6.14
CA PRO A 121 -14.95 1.45 6.45
C PRO A 121 -14.96 0.88 7.86
N ILE A 122 -16.10 1.07 8.55
CA ILE A 122 -16.25 0.62 9.94
C ILE A 122 -17.48 -0.27 10.18
N TRP A 123 -18.48 -0.27 9.30
CA TRP A 123 -19.64 -1.16 9.43
C TRP A 123 -20.44 -1.19 8.14
N ASN A 124 -21.13 -2.33 7.89
CA ASN A 124 -21.95 -2.50 6.68
C ASN A 124 -23.22 -3.35 6.89
N SER A 125 -23.70 -3.42 8.12
CA SER A 125 -24.96 -4.09 8.44
C SER A 125 -26.03 -3.10 8.90
N ALA A 126 -27.29 -3.47 8.74
CA ALA A 126 -28.41 -2.71 9.29
C ALA A 126 -28.48 -2.84 10.82
N THR A 127 -28.03 -3.97 11.37
CA THR A 127 -27.93 -4.20 12.80
C THR A 127 -26.58 -3.69 13.31
N PRO A 128 -26.55 -2.86 14.35
CA PRO A 128 -25.30 -2.41 14.97
C PRO A 128 -24.45 -3.60 15.46
N PRO A 129 -23.10 -3.44 15.53
CA PRO A 129 -22.24 -4.46 16.12
C PRO A 129 -22.58 -4.67 17.60
N LYS A 130 -22.37 -5.89 18.10
CA LYS A 130 -22.73 -6.30 19.48
C LYS A 130 -21.82 -5.65 20.52
N SER A 131 -20.54 -5.48 20.20
CA SER A 131 -19.59 -4.88 21.14
C SER A 131 -19.88 -3.38 21.34
N PRO A 132 -20.08 -2.89 22.57
CA PRO A 132 -20.21 -1.47 22.84
C PRO A 132 -18.91 -0.70 22.53
N ASP A 133 -17.77 -1.38 22.55
CA ASP A 133 -16.46 -0.79 22.26
C ASP A 133 -16.17 -0.66 20.76
N HIS A 134 -17.10 -1.12 19.92
CA HIS A 134 -16.92 -0.99 18.48
C HIS A 134 -17.03 0.47 18.03
N VAL A 135 -16.13 0.93 17.18
CA VAL A 135 -16.05 2.32 16.70
C VAL A 135 -17.38 2.83 16.12
N PHE A 136 -18.15 1.98 15.45
CA PHE A 136 -19.49 2.33 14.98
C PHE A 136 -20.46 2.70 16.10
N ASN A 137 -20.42 1.98 17.22
CA ASN A 137 -21.29 2.27 18.38
C ASN A 137 -20.86 3.52 19.14
N GLN A 138 -19.56 3.84 19.11
CA GLN A 138 -19.00 4.99 19.80
C GLN A 138 -19.03 6.27 18.97
N HIS A 139 -18.77 6.17 17.65
CA HIS A 139 -18.50 7.30 16.78
C HIS A 139 -19.29 7.27 15.46
N GLY A 140 -20.29 6.40 15.36
CA GLY A 140 -21.18 6.24 14.20
C GLY A 140 -22.41 7.13 14.25
N PRO A 141 -23.56 6.68 13.69
CA PRO A 141 -24.75 7.51 13.48
C PRO A 141 -25.41 8.05 14.76
N SER A 142 -25.18 7.41 15.91
CA SER A 142 -25.72 7.83 17.21
C SER A 142 -24.85 8.86 17.96
N ALA A 143 -23.64 9.12 17.47
CA ALA A 143 -22.73 10.10 18.06
C ALA A 143 -23.07 11.52 17.60
N GLU A 144 -22.68 12.51 18.39
CA GLU A 144 -22.92 13.92 18.11
C GLU A 144 -21.64 14.76 18.24
N GLY A 145 -21.64 15.91 17.59
CA GLY A 145 -20.55 16.89 17.68
C GLY A 145 -19.21 16.31 17.24
N ARG A 146 -18.18 16.47 18.07
CA ARG A 146 -16.84 15.98 17.76
C ARG A 146 -16.70 14.45 17.85
N ASP A 147 -17.63 13.77 18.52
CA ASP A 147 -17.62 12.31 18.58
C ASP A 147 -18.24 11.64 17.35
N TYR A 148 -18.86 12.42 16.46
CA TYR A 148 -19.39 11.95 15.18
C TYR A 148 -18.29 11.94 14.10
N TRP A 149 -17.81 10.76 13.72
CA TRP A 149 -16.64 10.62 12.85
C TRP A 149 -16.95 10.19 11.41
N LEU A 150 -18.23 10.01 11.07
CA LEU A 150 -18.60 9.47 9.76
C LEU A 150 -18.34 10.47 8.63
N MET A 151 -17.87 9.94 7.52
CA MET A 151 -17.88 10.61 6.23
C MET A 151 -19.31 10.70 5.74
N THR A 152 -19.79 11.92 5.48
CA THR A 152 -21.13 12.14 4.93
C THR A 152 -21.06 12.64 3.50
N ARG A 153 -22.13 12.39 2.75
CA ARG A 153 -22.35 12.96 1.44
C ARG A 153 -22.86 14.40 1.57
N VAL A 154 -22.79 15.18 0.50
CA VAL A 154 -23.22 16.59 0.48
C VAL A 154 -24.70 16.78 0.84
N ASP A 155 -25.55 15.79 0.62
CA ASP A 155 -26.97 15.76 0.98
C ASP A 155 -27.25 15.17 2.37
N GLY A 156 -26.20 14.86 3.13
CA GLY A 156 -26.29 14.30 4.49
C GLY A 156 -26.38 12.79 4.56
N ALA A 157 -26.29 12.04 3.45
CA ALA A 157 -26.28 10.60 3.51
C ALA A 157 -25.01 10.08 4.22
N GLU A 158 -25.17 9.08 5.10
CA GLU A 158 -24.10 8.51 5.95
C GLU A 158 -23.53 7.18 5.42
N ARG A 159 -24.19 6.58 4.41
CA ARG A 159 -23.83 5.26 3.87
C ARG A 159 -23.46 5.36 2.40
N SER A 160 -22.29 4.85 2.05
CA SER A 160 -21.87 4.63 0.67
C SER A 160 -22.15 3.17 0.31
N GLY A 161 -23.20 2.93 -0.48
CA GLY A 161 -23.73 1.57 -0.66
C GLY A 161 -24.22 1.00 0.67
N SER A 162 -23.56 -0.06 1.15
CA SER A 162 -23.83 -0.63 2.49
C SER A 162 -22.96 -0.04 3.60
N ASP A 163 -21.86 0.66 3.26
CA ASP A 163 -20.80 0.96 4.21
C ASP A 163 -20.99 2.29 4.92
N TYR A 164 -20.74 2.29 6.23
CA TYR A 164 -20.42 3.46 7.03
C TYR A 164 -18.90 3.64 7.04
N VAL A 165 -18.42 4.85 6.80
CA VAL A 165 -17.02 5.13 6.54
C VAL A 165 -16.55 6.30 7.39
N LEU A 166 -15.37 6.21 7.99
CA LEU A 166 -14.73 7.32 8.71
C LEU A 166 -14.28 8.42 7.76
N ASP A 167 -14.38 9.68 8.20
CA ASP A 167 -13.91 10.81 7.40
C ASP A 167 -12.41 11.09 7.69
N PRO A 168 -11.53 11.01 6.70
CA PRO A 168 -10.11 11.32 6.88
C PRO A 168 -9.84 12.81 7.16
N GLY A 169 -10.84 13.68 6.98
CA GLY A 169 -10.79 15.07 7.43
C GLY A 169 -11.03 15.23 8.94
N HIS A 170 -11.50 14.19 9.65
CA HIS A 170 -11.73 14.23 11.09
C HIS A 170 -10.47 13.77 11.85
N PRO A 171 -9.83 14.63 12.68
CA PRO A 171 -8.54 14.31 13.31
C PRO A 171 -8.57 13.07 14.21
N ASP A 172 -9.63 12.92 15.02
CA ASP A 172 -9.74 11.81 15.96
C ASP A 172 -9.96 10.48 15.22
N ALA A 173 -10.72 10.50 14.11
CA ALA A 173 -10.89 9.35 13.22
C ALA A 173 -9.55 8.95 12.56
N VAL A 174 -8.73 9.93 12.17
CA VAL A 174 -7.39 9.69 11.64
C VAL A 174 -6.48 9.05 12.67
N GLU A 175 -6.40 9.60 13.89
CA GLU A 175 -5.55 9.04 14.96
C GLU A 175 -5.98 7.61 15.32
N TYR A 176 -7.27 7.37 15.47
CA TYR A 176 -7.82 6.03 15.67
C TYR A 176 -7.39 5.05 14.56
N THR A 177 -7.56 5.46 13.30
CA THR A 177 -7.21 4.63 12.15
C THR A 177 -5.71 4.33 12.08
N VAL A 178 -4.86 5.34 12.30
CA VAL A 178 -3.40 5.17 12.33
C VAL A 178 -2.99 4.16 13.41
N GLU A 179 -3.57 4.23 14.62
CA GLU A 179 -3.24 3.32 15.72
C GLU A 179 -3.58 1.85 15.39
N GLN A 180 -4.58 1.55 14.54
CA GLN A 180 -4.85 0.18 14.10
C GLN A 180 -3.66 -0.40 13.33
N TYR A 181 -3.07 0.37 12.41
CA TYR A 181 -1.87 -0.04 11.66
C TYR A 181 -0.66 -0.21 12.57
N LEU A 182 -0.42 0.76 13.45
CA LEU A 182 0.71 0.72 14.38
C LEU A 182 0.60 -0.45 15.35
N ASN A 183 -0.61 -0.82 15.74
CA ASN A 183 -0.86 -1.99 16.57
C ASN A 183 -0.39 -3.28 15.86
N VAL A 184 -0.78 -3.48 14.61
CA VAL A 184 -0.31 -4.64 13.82
C VAL A 184 1.22 -4.66 13.72
N VAL A 185 1.85 -3.51 13.46
CA VAL A 185 3.32 -3.39 13.34
C VAL A 185 4.04 -3.73 14.66
N ARG A 186 3.44 -3.41 15.82
CA ARG A 186 4.02 -3.71 17.14
C ARG A 186 3.84 -5.17 17.54
N GLU A 187 2.65 -5.71 17.26
CA GLU A 187 2.21 -6.98 17.85
C GLU A 187 2.49 -8.21 16.98
N TYR A 188 2.70 -8.04 15.68
CA TYR A 188 2.83 -9.15 14.73
C TYR A 188 4.07 -9.00 13.85
N ASP A 189 4.73 -10.13 13.59
CA ASP A 189 5.90 -10.19 12.69
C ASP A 189 5.48 -10.27 11.21
N VAL A 190 4.62 -9.34 10.78
CA VAL A 190 4.24 -9.19 9.38
C VAL A 190 5.37 -8.55 8.59
N ASP A 191 5.53 -8.89 7.30
CA ASP A 191 6.50 -8.23 6.41
C ASP A 191 6.01 -6.87 5.95
N GLY A 192 4.69 -6.67 5.91
CA GLY A 192 4.09 -5.42 5.49
C GLY A 192 2.70 -5.16 6.07
N ILE A 193 2.29 -3.92 5.91
CA ILE A 193 0.91 -3.47 6.10
C ILE A 193 0.37 -2.96 4.77
N HIS A 194 -0.90 -3.25 4.50
CA HIS A 194 -1.56 -2.88 3.26
C HIS A 194 -2.84 -2.09 3.54
N LEU A 195 -2.88 -0.85 3.03
CA LEU A 195 -4.01 0.04 3.17
C LEU A 195 -4.96 -0.14 1.98
N ASP A 196 -6.21 -0.47 2.26
CA ASP A 196 -7.27 -0.48 1.26
C ASP A 196 -8.36 0.51 1.66
N LEU A 197 -9.13 1.00 0.68
CA LEU A 197 -10.18 2.01 0.89
C LEU A 197 -9.66 3.27 1.62
N VAL A 198 -8.40 3.61 1.43
CA VAL A 198 -7.76 4.84 1.91
C VAL A 198 -8.06 5.98 0.95
N ARG A 199 -9.33 6.40 0.91
CA ARG A 199 -9.87 7.35 -0.06
C ARG A 199 -11.26 7.84 0.33
N TYR A 200 -11.72 8.89 -0.32
CA TYR A 200 -13.14 9.26 -0.27
C TYR A 200 -14.00 8.32 -1.12
N MET A 201 -15.28 8.22 -0.79
CA MET A 201 -16.22 7.30 -1.46
C MET A 201 -16.77 7.86 -2.79
N GLY A 202 -16.55 9.14 -3.04
CA GLY A 202 -16.95 9.83 -4.25
C GLY A 202 -16.66 11.33 -4.16
N ALA A 203 -16.79 12.05 -5.26
CA ALA A 203 -16.55 13.50 -5.31
C ALA A 203 -17.49 14.30 -4.41
N ASP A 204 -18.68 13.79 -4.15
CA ASP A 204 -19.73 14.37 -3.33
C ASP A 204 -19.69 13.94 -1.84
N TRP A 205 -18.64 13.23 -1.42
CA TRP A 205 -18.40 12.75 -0.05
C TRP A 205 -17.36 13.58 0.69
N GLY A 206 -17.40 13.54 2.03
CA GLY A 206 -16.42 14.21 2.91
C GLY A 206 -16.97 15.43 3.64
N TYR A 207 -18.27 15.51 3.80
CA TYR A 207 -18.97 16.66 4.42
C TYR A 207 -19.23 16.47 5.92
N ASN A 208 -18.35 15.75 6.62
CA ASN A 208 -18.38 15.69 8.09
C ASN A 208 -18.31 17.10 8.68
N PRO A 209 -19.12 17.45 9.70
CA PRO A 209 -19.12 18.80 10.28
C PRO A 209 -17.74 19.28 10.74
N THR A 210 -16.95 18.42 11.40
CA THR A 210 -15.58 18.76 11.85
C THR A 210 -14.65 19.00 10.66
N SER A 211 -14.76 18.22 9.58
CA SER A 211 -13.99 18.43 8.36
C SER A 211 -14.32 19.75 7.68
N LEU A 212 -15.61 20.11 7.60
CA LEU A 212 -16.06 21.39 7.07
C LEU A 212 -15.58 22.59 7.93
N GLU A 213 -15.63 22.45 9.26
CA GLU A 213 -15.12 23.49 10.18
C GLU A 213 -13.62 23.72 9.95
N ARG A 214 -12.82 22.66 9.87
CA ARG A 214 -11.38 22.73 9.59
C ARG A 214 -11.09 23.37 8.24
N TYR A 215 -11.79 22.94 7.19
CA TYR A 215 -11.65 23.53 5.85
C TYR A 215 -11.91 25.03 5.85
N ARG A 216 -13.02 25.46 6.49
CA ARG A 216 -13.39 26.90 6.60
C ARG A 216 -12.35 27.68 7.40
N ALA A 217 -11.88 27.13 8.51
CA ALA A 217 -10.84 27.77 9.34
C ALA A 217 -9.53 27.96 8.58
N GLU A 218 -9.14 27.00 7.75
CA GLU A 218 -7.90 27.05 6.99
C GLU A 218 -8.00 27.96 5.75
N THR A 219 -9.13 27.95 5.05
CA THR A 219 -9.27 28.59 3.74
C THR A 219 -10.05 29.90 3.75
N GLY A 220 -10.76 30.20 4.84
CA GLY A 220 -11.70 31.31 4.91
C GLY A 220 -12.99 31.09 4.10
N ALA A 221 -13.25 29.87 3.61
CA ALA A 221 -14.44 29.56 2.84
C ALA A 221 -15.71 29.72 3.68
N VAL A 222 -16.81 30.11 3.03
CA VAL A 222 -18.12 30.30 3.67
C VAL A 222 -19.12 29.31 3.03
N GLY A 223 -19.99 28.76 3.88
CA GLY A 223 -21.01 27.82 3.43
C GLY A 223 -20.50 26.40 3.20
N THR A 224 -21.27 25.60 2.47
CA THR A 224 -20.91 24.24 2.07
C THR A 224 -20.22 24.31 0.71
N PRO A 225 -18.99 23.78 0.57
CA PRO A 225 -18.28 23.82 -0.70
C PRO A 225 -18.97 22.94 -1.75
N ASP A 226 -18.93 23.38 -3.02
CA ASP A 226 -19.40 22.56 -4.14
C ASP A 226 -18.51 21.31 -4.27
N PRO A 227 -19.06 20.11 -4.54
CA PRO A 227 -18.28 18.90 -4.78
C PRO A 227 -17.20 19.04 -5.89
N GLN A 228 -17.41 19.95 -6.85
CA GLN A 228 -16.49 20.22 -7.95
C GLN A 228 -15.51 21.37 -7.67
N ASP A 229 -15.60 22.05 -6.52
CA ASP A 229 -14.63 23.09 -6.14
C ASP A 229 -13.22 22.45 -5.98
N GLU A 230 -12.26 22.87 -6.81
CA GLU A 230 -10.90 22.31 -6.80
C GLU A 230 -10.14 22.57 -5.50
N ARG A 231 -10.43 23.64 -4.76
CA ARG A 231 -9.83 23.88 -3.44
C ARG A 231 -10.35 22.87 -2.42
N TRP A 232 -11.63 22.52 -2.48
CA TRP A 232 -12.25 21.49 -1.64
C TRP A 232 -11.71 20.09 -1.99
N LYS A 233 -11.61 19.75 -3.28
CA LYS A 233 -10.98 18.50 -3.72
C LYS A 233 -9.52 18.42 -3.27
N GLN A 234 -8.74 19.51 -3.44
CA GLN A 234 -7.34 19.54 -3.02
C GLN A 234 -7.20 19.37 -1.51
N TRP A 235 -8.03 20.05 -0.70
CA TRP A 235 -8.02 19.91 0.74
C TRP A 235 -8.30 18.44 1.16
N ARG A 236 -9.28 17.79 0.55
CA ARG A 236 -9.59 16.37 0.81
C ARG A 236 -8.44 15.45 0.40
N ARG A 237 -7.80 15.66 -0.76
CA ARG A 237 -6.58 14.92 -1.16
C ARG A 237 -5.48 15.03 -0.11
N GLU A 238 -5.30 16.21 0.46
CA GLU A 238 -4.32 16.43 1.51
C GLU A 238 -4.66 15.68 2.80
N GLN A 239 -5.95 15.55 3.18
CA GLN A 239 -6.33 14.76 4.35
C GLN A 239 -5.98 13.27 4.17
N VAL A 240 -6.25 12.69 3.00
CA VAL A 240 -5.87 11.31 2.69
C VAL A 240 -4.34 11.16 2.68
N THR A 241 -3.63 12.09 2.06
CA THR A 241 -2.15 12.10 2.04
C THR A 241 -1.56 12.24 3.45
N ASN A 242 -2.16 13.05 4.32
CA ASN A 242 -1.74 13.19 5.71
C ASN A 242 -1.92 11.89 6.51
N LEU A 243 -3.02 11.17 6.29
CA LEU A 243 -3.23 9.84 6.87
C LEU A 243 -2.14 8.86 6.41
N MET A 244 -1.86 8.79 5.11
CA MET A 244 -0.78 7.96 4.56
C MET A 244 0.58 8.33 5.16
N ARG A 245 0.89 9.62 5.24
CA ARG A 245 2.16 10.11 5.81
C ARG A 245 2.32 9.73 7.28
N GLN A 246 1.24 9.83 8.07
CA GLN A 246 1.25 9.39 9.47
C GLN A 246 1.50 7.88 9.59
N VAL A 247 0.74 7.06 8.83
CA VAL A 247 0.92 5.59 8.85
C VAL A 247 2.34 5.23 8.46
N TYR A 248 2.86 5.80 7.36
CA TYR A 248 4.20 5.48 6.88
C TYR A 248 5.29 5.84 7.90
N LEU A 249 5.37 7.11 8.28
CA LEU A 249 6.46 7.59 9.15
C LEU A 249 6.41 6.97 10.54
N ARG A 250 5.22 6.80 11.11
CA ARG A 250 5.06 6.21 12.44
C ARG A 250 5.34 4.70 12.42
N SER A 251 4.98 3.99 11.35
CA SER A 251 5.28 2.56 11.19
C SER A 251 6.77 2.30 11.05
N ILE A 252 7.48 3.03 10.20
CA ILE A 252 8.93 2.87 10.02
C ILE A 252 9.75 3.40 11.22
N ALA A 253 9.17 4.25 12.06
CA ALA A 253 9.79 4.63 13.34
C ALA A 253 9.79 3.46 14.34
N ILE A 254 8.76 2.61 14.30
CA ILE A 254 8.65 1.39 15.14
C ILE A 254 9.52 0.28 14.55
N ARG A 255 9.34 -0.01 13.25
CA ARG A 255 10.05 -1.08 12.55
C ARG A 255 10.50 -0.59 11.16
N PRO A 256 11.78 -0.23 11.00
CA PRO A 256 12.28 0.43 9.78
C PRO A 256 12.14 -0.40 8.49
N ASP A 257 12.12 -1.71 8.60
CA ASP A 257 12.01 -2.67 7.49
C ASP A 257 10.56 -2.98 7.08
N ILE A 258 9.56 -2.58 7.89
CA ILE A 258 8.15 -2.81 7.56
C ILE A 258 7.80 -2.21 6.18
N LYS A 259 7.20 -3.01 5.32
CA LYS A 259 6.73 -2.56 4.00
C LYS A 259 5.35 -1.94 4.13
N VAL A 260 5.16 -0.79 3.51
CA VAL A 260 3.86 -0.09 3.49
C VAL A 260 3.35 -0.05 2.05
N SER A 261 2.19 -0.65 1.82
CA SER A 261 1.55 -0.68 0.50
C SER A 261 0.09 -0.21 0.58
N ALA A 262 -0.48 0.16 -0.56
CA ALA A 262 -1.89 0.49 -0.66
C ALA A 262 -2.52 -0.02 -1.95
N ALA A 263 -3.79 -0.46 -1.86
CA ALA A 263 -4.65 -0.62 -3.00
C ALA A 263 -5.05 0.77 -3.53
N VAL A 264 -4.75 1.04 -4.79
CA VAL A 264 -4.98 2.34 -5.39
C VAL A 264 -5.86 2.26 -6.63
N ILE A 265 -6.56 3.34 -6.93
CA ILE A 265 -7.55 3.39 -8.00
C ILE A 265 -6.88 3.57 -9.36
N ALA A 266 -7.34 2.76 -10.33
CA ALA A 266 -6.97 2.80 -11.74
C ALA A 266 -8.22 2.61 -12.61
N TRP A 267 -9.27 3.41 -12.38
CA TRP A 267 -10.56 3.26 -13.07
C TRP A 267 -10.60 4.00 -14.38
N GLY A 268 -11.23 3.37 -15.39
CA GLY A 268 -11.47 3.95 -16.70
C GLY A 268 -10.20 4.07 -17.53
N LYS A 269 -10.22 4.98 -18.52
CA LYS A 269 -9.09 5.23 -19.41
C LYS A 269 -7.82 5.62 -18.63
N GLY A 270 -6.70 4.94 -18.91
CA GLY A 270 -5.39 5.29 -18.34
C GLY A 270 -4.85 6.61 -18.91
N PRO A 271 -4.13 7.41 -18.09
CA PRO A 271 -3.61 8.70 -18.50
C PRO A 271 -2.38 8.55 -19.42
N ALA A 272 -2.23 9.46 -20.37
CA ALA A 272 -1.05 9.57 -21.24
C ALA A 272 -0.14 10.75 -20.85
N SER A 273 -0.55 11.57 -19.87
CA SER A 273 0.21 12.73 -19.39
C SER A 273 -0.14 13.05 -17.95
N GLU A 274 0.70 13.84 -17.28
CA GLU A 274 0.45 14.37 -15.92
C GLU A 274 -0.86 15.17 -15.86
N GLU A 275 -1.23 15.88 -16.93
CA GLU A 275 -2.49 16.61 -16.97
C GLU A 275 -3.68 15.64 -17.02
N GLU A 276 -3.61 14.57 -17.83
CA GLU A 276 -4.64 13.55 -17.85
C GLU A 276 -4.72 12.80 -16.51
N TYR A 277 -3.58 12.55 -15.84
CA TYR A 277 -3.59 11.96 -14.50
C TYR A 277 -4.34 12.87 -13.51
N ARG A 278 -4.09 14.18 -13.53
CA ARG A 278 -4.83 15.14 -12.68
C ARG A 278 -6.34 15.13 -12.92
N GLN A 279 -6.80 14.73 -14.13
CA GLN A 279 -8.21 14.60 -14.48
C GLN A 279 -8.76 13.18 -14.29
N SER A 280 -7.94 12.21 -13.89
CA SER A 280 -8.33 10.81 -13.72
C SER A 280 -9.17 10.56 -12.46
N ALA A 281 -9.79 9.38 -12.39
CA ALA A 281 -10.66 8.99 -11.28
C ALA A 281 -10.02 9.07 -9.90
N PRO A 282 -8.76 8.59 -9.67
CA PRO A 282 -8.12 8.74 -8.37
C PRO A 282 -8.07 10.18 -7.89
N MET A 283 -7.78 11.12 -8.78
CA MET A 283 -7.65 12.54 -8.44
C MET A 283 -8.98 13.27 -8.27
N GLN A 284 -9.95 12.98 -9.15
CA GLN A 284 -11.17 13.78 -9.27
C GLN A 284 -12.39 13.16 -8.56
N GLN A 285 -12.43 11.83 -8.44
CA GLN A 285 -13.58 11.14 -7.86
C GLN A 285 -13.35 10.72 -6.41
N VAL A 286 -12.15 10.22 -6.08
CA VAL A 286 -11.90 9.61 -4.76
C VAL A 286 -10.77 10.26 -3.96
N MET A 287 -10.19 11.35 -4.45
CA MET A 287 -9.18 12.16 -3.74
C MET A 287 -7.96 11.34 -3.29
N GLN A 288 -7.49 10.42 -4.13
CA GLN A 288 -6.41 9.49 -3.84
C GLN A 288 -5.20 9.79 -4.74
N ASP A 289 -4.35 10.73 -4.35
CA ASP A 289 -3.14 11.12 -5.09
C ASP A 289 -1.99 10.13 -4.83
N TRP A 290 -2.11 8.91 -5.32
CA TRP A 290 -1.11 7.87 -5.09
C TRP A 290 0.22 8.11 -5.86
N ASN A 291 0.22 8.82 -6.99
CA ASN A 291 1.46 9.28 -7.62
C ASN A 291 2.22 10.25 -6.69
N GLY A 292 1.50 11.18 -6.06
CA GLY A 292 2.06 12.07 -5.05
C GLY A 292 2.66 11.30 -3.87
N TRP A 293 2.04 10.20 -3.42
CA TRP A 293 2.58 9.38 -2.34
C TRP A 293 3.88 8.67 -2.72
N LEU A 294 3.97 8.13 -3.94
CA LEU A 294 5.21 7.54 -4.47
C LEU A 294 6.31 8.60 -4.59
N SER A 295 5.99 9.75 -5.16
CA SER A 295 6.92 10.86 -5.35
C SER A 295 7.41 11.46 -4.03
N GLU A 296 6.54 11.58 -3.02
CA GLU A 296 6.91 12.02 -1.67
C GLU A 296 7.69 10.93 -0.91
N GLY A 297 7.52 9.67 -1.29
CA GLY A 297 8.15 8.53 -0.63
C GLY A 297 7.48 8.13 0.69
N ILE A 298 6.16 8.29 0.80
CA ILE A 298 5.33 7.88 1.95
C ILE A 298 4.58 6.58 1.72
N ILE A 299 4.99 5.83 0.72
CA ILE A 299 4.54 4.47 0.41
C ILE A 299 5.71 3.70 -0.21
N ASP A 300 5.80 2.40 0.03
CA ASP A 300 6.82 1.55 -0.57
C ASP A 300 6.32 0.88 -1.86
N MET A 301 5.05 0.48 -1.89
CA MET A 301 4.42 -0.15 -3.04
C MET A 301 3.01 0.41 -3.26
N ALA A 302 2.73 0.97 -4.42
CA ALA A 302 1.35 1.17 -4.86
C ALA A 302 0.89 -0.06 -5.64
N ILE A 303 -0.31 -0.55 -5.32
CA ILE A 303 -0.90 -1.72 -5.97
C ILE A 303 -2.20 -1.29 -6.65
N PRO A 304 -2.13 -0.82 -7.91
CA PRO A 304 -3.30 -0.38 -8.65
C PRO A 304 -4.29 -1.53 -8.88
N MET A 305 -5.55 -1.25 -8.63
CA MET A 305 -6.66 -2.17 -8.90
C MET A 305 -7.06 -2.07 -10.39
N ASN A 306 -6.26 -2.73 -11.25
CA ASN A 306 -6.49 -2.79 -12.69
C ASN A 306 -7.60 -3.82 -13.00
N TYR A 307 -8.83 -3.52 -12.55
CA TYR A 307 -9.97 -4.44 -12.59
C TYR A 307 -10.71 -4.34 -13.92
N ASP A 308 -9.99 -4.66 -14.99
CA ASP A 308 -10.45 -4.59 -16.37
C ASP A 308 -10.71 -5.98 -16.95
N ARG A 309 -11.75 -6.07 -17.80
CA ARG A 309 -12.12 -7.30 -18.49
C ARG A 309 -11.35 -7.44 -19.79
N GLU A 310 -10.56 -8.52 -19.91
CA GLU A 310 -9.74 -8.81 -21.09
C GLU A 310 -10.57 -8.99 -22.38
N HIS A 311 -11.81 -9.47 -22.24
CA HIS A 311 -12.72 -9.72 -23.35
C HIS A 311 -13.53 -8.49 -23.79
N GLU A 312 -13.42 -7.35 -23.08
CA GLU A 312 -14.04 -6.08 -23.41
C GLU A 312 -12.97 -5.17 -24.05
N PRO A 313 -13.09 -4.80 -25.35
CA PRO A 313 -12.02 -4.08 -26.07
C PRO A 313 -11.59 -2.78 -25.39
N ASP A 314 -12.54 -1.99 -24.88
CA ASP A 314 -12.22 -0.72 -24.20
C ASP A 314 -11.46 -0.97 -22.89
N GLN A 315 -11.89 -1.94 -22.08
CA GLN A 315 -11.26 -2.25 -20.80
C GLN A 315 -9.86 -2.86 -21.01
N LYS A 316 -9.69 -3.72 -22.02
CA LYS A 316 -8.37 -4.21 -22.42
C LYS A 316 -7.41 -3.06 -22.75
N LEU A 317 -7.89 -2.07 -23.50
CA LEU A 317 -7.11 -0.86 -23.83
C LEU A 317 -6.81 -0.04 -22.56
N TRP A 318 -7.78 0.15 -21.65
CA TRP A 318 -7.57 0.87 -20.38
C TRP A 318 -6.53 0.17 -19.51
N PHE A 319 -6.58 -1.15 -19.40
CA PHE A 319 -5.57 -1.94 -18.72
C PHE A 319 -4.16 -1.65 -19.27
N ASP A 320 -3.97 -1.69 -20.60
CA ASP A 320 -2.69 -1.45 -21.23
C ASP A 320 -2.19 -0.01 -21.03
N GLN A 321 -3.10 0.97 -21.05
CA GLN A 321 -2.79 2.38 -20.77
C GLN A 321 -2.35 2.58 -19.31
N TRP A 322 -3.11 2.04 -18.34
CA TRP A 322 -2.77 2.16 -16.93
C TRP A 322 -1.45 1.50 -16.59
N ILE A 323 -1.22 0.24 -16.99
CA ILE A 323 0.05 -0.43 -16.68
C ILE A 323 1.26 0.24 -17.34
N THR A 324 1.08 0.95 -18.43
CA THR A 324 2.13 1.77 -19.05
C THR A 324 2.45 2.98 -18.17
N TRP A 325 1.42 3.74 -17.78
CA TRP A 325 1.56 4.88 -16.88
C TRP A 325 2.22 4.48 -15.54
N GLU A 326 1.74 3.44 -14.93
CA GLU A 326 2.18 2.92 -13.64
C GLU A 326 3.66 2.53 -13.66
N LYS A 327 4.11 1.81 -14.68
CA LYS A 327 5.51 1.43 -14.85
C LYS A 327 6.42 2.64 -15.03
N ASP A 328 5.96 3.68 -15.71
CA ASP A 328 6.75 4.86 -16.02
C ASP A 328 6.75 5.91 -14.90
N HIS A 329 5.88 5.78 -13.87
CA HIS A 329 5.72 6.75 -12.78
C HIS A 329 5.92 6.12 -11.38
N GLN A 330 7.00 5.37 -11.18
CA GLN A 330 7.31 4.69 -9.90
C GLN A 330 8.06 5.58 -8.90
N TYR A 331 8.72 6.64 -9.35
CA TYR A 331 9.47 7.60 -8.50
C TYR A 331 10.48 6.94 -7.53
N GLY A 332 11.10 5.85 -7.96
CA GLY A 332 12.05 5.08 -7.14
C GLY A 332 11.40 4.25 -6.03
N ARG A 333 10.09 4.03 -6.10
CA ARG A 333 9.31 3.08 -5.30
C ARG A 333 8.84 1.92 -6.17
N HIS A 334 8.04 1.01 -5.64
CA HIS A 334 7.52 -0.12 -6.41
C HIS A 334 6.07 0.12 -6.87
N ILE A 335 5.80 -0.28 -8.10
CA ILE A 335 4.47 -0.56 -8.61
C ILE A 335 4.31 -2.09 -8.71
N VAL A 336 3.19 -2.59 -8.20
CA VAL A 336 2.77 -3.98 -8.31
C VAL A 336 1.40 -3.99 -8.99
N ILE A 337 1.31 -4.51 -10.21
CA ILE A 337 0.05 -4.47 -10.98
C ILE A 337 -0.97 -5.41 -10.37
N GLY A 338 -2.22 -4.97 -10.23
CA GLY A 338 -3.30 -5.69 -9.57
C GLY A 338 -4.42 -6.16 -10.50
N PRO A 339 -4.26 -7.22 -11.32
CA PRO A 339 -5.34 -7.74 -12.15
C PRO A 339 -6.46 -8.39 -11.34
N ALA A 340 -7.71 -8.26 -11.82
CA ALA A 340 -8.86 -8.95 -11.25
C ALA A 340 -9.11 -10.28 -11.95
N ALA A 341 -8.64 -11.36 -11.36
CA ALA A 341 -8.80 -12.71 -11.92
C ALA A 341 -10.29 -13.11 -12.06
N TYR A 342 -11.12 -12.76 -11.09
CA TYR A 342 -12.54 -13.10 -11.08
C TYR A 342 -13.35 -12.48 -12.23
N LEU A 343 -12.85 -11.43 -12.86
CA LEU A 343 -13.49 -10.77 -14.01
C LEU A 343 -13.13 -11.42 -15.36
N ASN A 344 -12.12 -12.29 -15.37
CA ASN A 344 -11.51 -12.82 -16.57
C ASN A 344 -11.55 -14.35 -16.62
N SER A 345 -11.40 -14.91 -17.82
CA SER A 345 -11.06 -16.33 -17.97
C SER A 345 -9.62 -16.57 -17.49
N ILE A 346 -9.28 -17.82 -17.19
CA ILE A 346 -7.89 -18.16 -16.80
C ILE A 346 -6.90 -17.66 -17.86
N SER A 347 -7.15 -17.94 -19.16
CA SER A 347 -6.28 -17.44 -20.24
C SER A 347 -6.17 -15.92 -20.26
N GLY A 348 -7.30 -15.20 -20.10
CA GLY A 348 -7.29 -13.73 -20.07
C GLY A 348 -6.46 -13.17 -18.93
N THR A 349 -6.56 -13.77 -17.73
CA THR A 349 -5.74 -13.37 -16.59
C THR A 349 -4.26 -13.63 -16.83
N LEU A 350 -3.89 -14.80 -17.41
CA LEU A 350 -2.49 -15.08 -17.76
C LEU A 350 -1.95 -14.07 -18.79
N ASP A 351 -2.77 -13.62 -19.74
CA ASP A 351 -2.37 -12.61 -20.72
C ASP A 351 -2.18 -11.24 -20.07
N GLN A 352 -3.05 -10.83 -19.13
CA GLN A 352 -2.87 -9.61 -18.34
C GLN A 352 -1.59 -9.65 -17.51
N ILE A 353 -1.28 -10.78 -16.86
CA ILE A 353 -0.04 -10.95 -16.10
C ILE A 353 1.20 -10.81 -17.00
N ARG A 354 1.21 -11.43 -18.19
CA ARG A 354 2.34 -11.31 -19.14
C ARG A 354 2.59 -9.84 -19.53
N ARG A 355 1.52 -9.10 -19.87
CA ARG A 355 1.64 -7.68 -20.21
C ARG A 355 2.03 -6.82 -19.00
N ALA A 356 1.53 -7.15 -17.80
CA ALA A 356 1.92 -6.48 -16.56
C ALA A 356 3.43 -6.62 -16.29
N LEU A 357 4.00 -7.80 -16.48
CA LEU A 357 5.41 -8.09 -16.23
C LEU A 357 6.35 -7.66 -17.38
N ALA A 358 5.81 -7.50 -18.60
CA ALA A 358 6.59 -6.98 -19.71
C ALA A 358 7.01 -5.51 -19.47
N PRO A 359 8.13 -5.05 -20.03
CA PRO A 359 8.51 -3.62 -19.91
C PRO A 359 7.50 -2.70 -20.62
N SER A 360 7.38 -1.47 -20.12
CA SER A 360 6.71 -0.40 -20.84
C SER A 360 7.48 -0.04 -22.14
N PRO A 361 6.90 0.75 -23.05
CA PRO A 361 7.62 1.30 -24.19
C PRO A 361 8.89 2.08 -23.80
N SER A 362 8.93 2.66 -22.60
CA SER A 362 10.09 3.35 -22.03
C SER A 362 11.13 2.40 -21.40
N GLY A 363 10.86 1.10 -21.37
CA GLY A 363 11.75 0.08 -20.80
C GLY A 363 11.58 -0.16 -19.30
N ASN A 364 10.66 0.52 -18.63
CA ASN A 364 10.41 0.37 -17.19
C ASN A 364 9.58 -0.91 -16.91
N ARG A 365 9.85 -1.57 -15.78
CA ARG A 365 9.12 -2.78 -15.36
C ARG A 365 8.41 -2.53 -14.03
N ALA A 366 7.24 -3.13 -13.85
CA ALA A 366 6.63 -3.26 -12.53
C ALA A 366 7.48 -4.19 -11.64
N ALA A 367 7.37 -4.01 -10.32
CA ALA A 367 8.03 -4.91 -9.36
C ALA A 367 7.37 -6.29 -9.29
N GLY A 368 6.17 -6.44 -9.87
CA GLY A 368 5.46 -7.70 -9.91
C GLY A 368 3.95 -7.54 -10.06
N VAL A 369 3.21 -8.55 -9.61
CA VAL A 369 1.74 -8.58 -9.67
C VAL A 369 1.10 -9.04 -8.36
N SER A 370 -0.11 -8.58 -8.09
CA SER A 370 -0.97 -9.04 -6.99
C SER A 370 -2.35 -9.40 -7.55
N LEU A 371 -2.76 -10.65 -7.40
CA LEU A 371 -3.96 -11.18 -8.05
C LEU A 371 -5.18 -11.09 -7.11
N TYR A 372 -6.21 -10.41 -7.53
CA TYR A 372 -7.49 -10.37 -6.80
C TYR A 372 -8.48 -11.32 -7.46
N SER A 373 -8.90 -12.41 -6.80
CA SER A 373 -8.52 -12.79 -5.45
C SER A 373 -8.11 -14.27 -5.39
N TYR A 374 -7.55 -14.69 -4.26
CA TYR A 374 -7.27 -16.10 -4.00
C TYR A 374 -8.53 -16.97 -4.11
N ALA A 375 -9.65 -16.54 -3.54
CA ALA A 375 -10.87 -17.35 -3.49
C ALA A 375 -11.71 -17.31 -4.78
N GLU A 376 -11.52 -16.33 -5.65
CA GLU A 376 -12.26 -16.15 -6.90
C GLU A 376 -11.30 -15.91 -8.07
N THR A 377 -10.91 -16.95 -8.77
CA THR A 377 -9.79 -16.96 -9.71
C THR A 377 -10.16 -16.83 -11.18
N ASN A 378 -11.46 -16.93 -11.50
CA ASN A 378 -11.94 -16.80 -12.88
C ASN A 378 -13.45 -16.59 -12.93
N LYS A 379 -13.94 -15.99 -14.03
CA LYS A 379 -15.37 -15.75 -14.29
C LYS A 379 -16.16 -16.97 -14.73
N ASP A 380 -15.49 -18.07 -15.07
CA ASP A 380 -16.08 -19.24 -15.75
C ASP A 380 -16.45 -20.35 -14.77
N GLY A 381 -16.26 -20.15 -13.44
CA GLY A 381 -16.58 -21.12 -12.39
C GLY A 381 -15.66 -22.35 -12.41
N ILE A 382 -14.50 -22.24 -13.02
CA ILE A 382 -13.48 -23.31 -13.01
C ILE A 382 -12.84 -23.35 -11.63
N SER A 383 -12.52 -24.58 -11.15
CA SER A 383 -11.87 -24.74 -9.84
C SER A 383 -10.61 -23.87 -9.70
N ASN A 384 -10.46 -23.21 -8.55
CA ASN A 384 -9.30 -22.41 -8.23
C ASN A 384 -7.97 -23.19 -8.33
N ASP A 385 -7.97 -24.49 -8.00
CA ASP A 385 -6.78 -25.35 -8.11
C ASP A 385 -6.26 -25.44 -9.55
N VAL A 386 -7.14 -25.31 -10.55
CA VAL A 386 -6.75 -25.28 -11.98
C VAL A 386 -6.02 -23.98 -12.30
N PHE A 387 -6.49 -22.85 -11.77
CA PHE A 387 -5.82 -21.56 -11.93
C PHE A 387 -4.44 -21.56 -11.26
N TYR A 388 -4.35 -22.03 -10.00
CA TYR A 388 -3.06 -22.08 -9.30
C TYR A 388 -2.05 -22.96 -10.04
N ALA A 389 -2.49 -24.10 -10.59
CA ALA A 389 -1.64 -24.97 -11.40
C ALA A 389 -1.20 -24.28 -12.71
N ALA A 390 -2.09 -23.51 -13.36
CA ALA A 390 -1.80 -22.81 -14.61
C ALA A 390 -0.80 -21.65 -14.42
N LEU A 391 -0.69 -21.08 -13.23
CA LEU A 391 0.32 -20.05 -12.94
C LEU A 391 1.75 -20.59 -13.04
N SER A 392 2.00 -21.82 -12.58
CA SER A 392 3.34 -22.37 -12.40
C SER A 392 3.70 -23.52 -13.34
N GLY A 393 2.74 -24.14 -13.99
CA GLY A 393 2.94 -25.32 -14.84
C GLY A 393 2.19 -25.27 -16.17
N PRO A 394 2.49 -26.19 -17.08
CA PRO A 394 1.79 -26.30 -18.36
C PRO A 394 0.28 -26.51 -18.16
N SER A 395 -0.52 -25.81 -18.96
CA SER A 395 -1.98 -25.88 -18.89
C SER A 395 -2.62 -25.67 -20.27
N PRO A 396 -3.89 -26.08 -20.46
CA PRO A 396 -4.62 -25.78 -21.70
C PRO A 396 -4.93 -24.28 -21.87
N TYR A 397 -4.65 -23.45 -20.84
CA TYR A 397 -4.94 -22.00 -20.83
C TYR A 397 -3.76 -21.15 -21.30
N GLY A 398 -2.62 -21.73 -21.56
CA GLY A 398 -1.40 -21.08 -22.04
C GLY A 398 -0.15 -21.49 -21.26
N GLU A 399 0.98 -20.91 -21.65
CA GLU A 399 2.24 -21.10 -20.94
C GLU A 399 2.16 -20.53 -19.54
N PRO A 400 2.86 -21.12 -18.56
CA PRO A 400 2.87 -20.62 -17.20
C PRO A 400 3.51 -19.22 -17.13
N VAL A 401 2.98 -18.38 -16.23
CA VAL A 401 3.52 -17.04 -15.98
C VAL A 401 4.52 -17.01 -14.83
N PHE A 402 4.51 -18.03 -13.96
CA PHE A 402 5.43 -18.21 -12.84
C PHE A 402 6.12 -19.59 -12.93
N PRO A 403 6.88 -19.89 -14.01
CA PRO A 403 7.42 -21.23 -14.25
C PRO A 403 8.46 -21.68 -13.23
N GLY A 404 9.02 -20.74 -12.47
CA GLY A 404 9.99 -20.96 -11.41
C GLY A 404 9.74 -20.02 -10.22
N ARG A 405 10.48 -20.25 -9.14
CA ARG A 405 10.44 -19.39 -7.96
C ARG A 405 11.10 -18.05 -8.26
N ALA A 406 10.58 -16.98 -7.66
CA ALA A 406 11.17 -15.66 -7.65
C ALA A 406 11.41 -15.19 -6.22
N GLU A 407 12.44 -14.38 -6.01
CA GLU A 407 12.62 -13.64 -4.77
C GLU A 407 11.79 -12.35 -4.78
N VAL A 408 11.38 -11.91 -3.61
CA VAL A 408 10.75 -10.59 -3.47
C VAL A 408 11.78 -9.51 -3.79
N PRO A 409 11.44 -8.49 -4.61
CA PRO A 409 12.37 -7.43 -4.97
C PRO A 409 12.88 -6.65 -3.77
N ASP A 410 14.17 -6.33 -3.78
CA ASP A 410 14.78 -5.45 -2.78
C ASP A 410 14.16 -4.06 -2.83
N MET A 411 14.13 -3.41 -1.67
CA MET A 411 13.78 -2.00 -1.51
C MET A 411 15.04 -1.21 -1.10
N PRO A 412 15.84 -0.71 -2.04
CA PRO A 412 17.11 -0.06 -1.72
C PRO A 412 16.99 1.09 -0.71
N TRP A 413 15.86 1.81 -0.74
CA TRP A 413 15.56 2.87 0.24
C TRP A 413 15.37 2.36 1.69
N LYS A 414 15.24 1.03 1.88
CA LYS A 414 15.17 0.37 3.19
C LYS A 414 16.42 -0.45 3.51
N THR A 415 16.95 -1.18 2.54
CA THR A 415 18.09 -2.11 2.74
C THR A 415 19.44 -1.39 2.74
N ASP A 416 19.59 -0.32 1.94
CA ASP A 416 20.79 0.53 1.89
C ASP A 416 20.39 2.02 1.84
N PRO A 417 19.74 2.54 2.89
CA PRO A 417 19.18 3.88 2.88
C PRO A 417 20.29 4.95 2.93
N ASN A 418 20.22 5.91 2.01
CA ASN A 418 21.07 7.10 2.01
C ASN A 418 20.35 8.39 2.45
N LYS A 419 19.05 8.29 2.74
CA LYS A 419 18.18 9.35 3.22
C LYS A 419 17.52 8.97 4.53
N GLY A 420 17.07 9.97 5.29
CA GLY A 420 16.33 9.79 6.53
C GLY A 420 15.04 10.59 6.55
N PHE A 421 14.40 10.56 7.68
CA PHE A 421 13.06 11.10 7.87
C PHE A 421 13.02 12.00 9.11
N LEU A 422 12.05 12.91 9.13
CA LEU A 422 11.76 13.74 10.30
C LEU A 422 10.25 13.85 10.47
N MET A 423 9.75 13.64 11.68
CA MET A 423 8.35 13.85 12.02
C MET A 423 8.23 14.56 13.36
N GLY A 424 7.03 15.05 13.64
CA GLY A 424 6.71 15.62 14.95
C GLY A 424 5.30 16.13 15.04
N ARG A 425 4.97 16.68 16.21
CA ARG A 425 3.68 17.33 16.46
C ARG A 425 3.89 18.75 16.97
N VAL A 426 3.00 19.62 16.54
CA VAL A 426 2.89 20.99 17.08
C VAL A 426 1.63 21.06 17.91
N LYS A 427 1.76 21.58 19.14
CA LYS A 427 0.62 21.82 20.05
C LYS A 427 0.57 23.27 20.48
N ASP A 428 -0.60 23.78 20.78
CA ASP A 428 -0.82 25.02 21.52
C ASP A 428 -1.48 24.75 22.89
N ALA A 429 -1.92 25.76 23.57
CA ALA A 429 -2.57 25.62 24.88
C ALA A 429 -3.94 24.89 24.81
N ARG A 430 -4.53 24.78 23.62
CA ARG A 430 -5.83 24.11 23.39
C ARG A 430 -5.68 22.67 22.90
N GLY A 431 -4.47 22.26 22.50
CA GLY A 431 -4.20 20.92 22.00
C GLY A 431 -3.40 20.91 20.69
N PRO A 432 -3.63 19.95 19.79
CA PRO A 432 -2.99 19.89 18.49
C PRO A 432 -3.21 21.18 17.68
N ALA A 433 -2.15 21.72 17.09
CA ALA A 433 -2.20 22.95 16.29
C ALA A 433 -2.30 22.59 14.79
N ASP A 434 -3.50 22.73 14.24
CA ASP A 434 -3.85 22.44 12.85
C ASP A 434 -3.41 23.56 11.89
N GLY A 435 -2.99 23.21 10.66
CA GLY A 435 -2.67 24.16 9.58
C GLY A 435 -1.43 25.02 9.82
N VAL A 436 -0.62 24.71 10.84
CA VAL A 436 0.55 25.51 11.21
C VAL A 436 1.72 25.18 10.27
N LYS A 437 2.37 26.24 9.76
CA LYS A 437 3.53 26.10 8.88
C LYS A 437 4.77 25.70 9.67
N VAL A 438 5.38 24.59 9.30
CA VAL A 438 6.65 24.10 9.83
C VAL A 438 7.72 24.21 8.75
N LYS A 439 8.83 24.87 9.08
CA LYS A 439 9.96 25.06 8.20
C LYS A 439 11.18 24.36 8.78
N ILE A 440 11.89 23.60 7.95
CA ILE A 440 13.16 22.99 8.31
C ILE A 440 14.29 23.58 7.49
N ARG A 441 15.45 23.75 8.14
CA ARG A 441 16.70 24.15 7.48
C ARG A 441 17.77 23.11 7.79
N GLY A 442 18.30 22.49 6.76
CA GLY A 442 19.24 21.39 6.86
C GLY A 442 20.61 21.68 6.25
N PRO A 443 21.45 20.65 6.08
CA PRO A 443 22.76 20.73 5.48
C PRO A 443 22.71 21.35 4.07
N LYS A 444 23.82 22.04 3.67
CA LYS A 444 23.97 22.65 2.33
C LYS A 444 22.83 23.62 1.95
N GLY A 445 22.20 24.26 2.94
CA GLY A 445 21.18 25.27 2.70
C GLY A 445 19.79 24.69 2.29
N ILE A 446 19.57 23.39 2.47
CA ILE A 446 18.25 22.78 2.21
C ILE A 446 17.20 23.49 3.07
N VAL A 447 16.14 23.96 2.43
CA VAL A 447 14.96 24.52 3.09
C VAL A 447 13.73 23.78 2.58
N ARG A 448 12.93 23.23 3.50
CA ARG A 448 11.63 22.60 3.17
C ARG A 448 10.56 23.08 4.14
N GLU A 449 9.33 23.05 3.69
CA GLU A 449 8.17 23.49 4.46
C GLU A 449 7.07 22.42 4.39
N ALA A 450 6.33 22.28 5.48
CA ALA A 450 5.12 21.46 5.58
C ALA A 450 4.08 22.21 6.40
N ARG A 451 2.81 21.78 6.33
CA ARG A 451 1.77 22.20 7.26
C ARG A 451 1.43 21.06 8.20
N THR A 452 1.07 21.39 9.42
CA THR A 452 0.51 20.40 10.35
C THR A 452 -0.89 20.01 9.91
N ASP A 453 -1.24 18.76 10.09
CA ASP A 453 -2.62 18.27 9.95
C ASP A 453 -3.47 18.53 11.22
N GLY A 454 -4.70 18.02 11.23
CA GLY A 454 -5.62 18.18 12.35
C GLY A 454 -5.16 17.59 13.69
N ASN A 455 -4.19 16.67 13.67
CA ASN A 455 -3.53 16.13 14.86
C ASN A 455 -2.28 16.94 15.26
N GLY A 456 -2.02 18.06 14.58
CA GLY A 456 -0.80 18.82 14.72
C GLY A 456 0.43 18.09 14.18
N PHE A 457 0.27 16.99 13.46
CA PHE A 457 1.37 16.18 12.93
C PHE A 457 1.97 16.83 11.67
N PHE A 458 3.29 16.73 11.53
CA PHE A 458 4.04 17.07 10.33
C PHE A 458 5.12 16.01 10.06
N GLY A 459 5.45 15.84 8.79
CA GLY A 459 6.46 14.88 8.39
C GLY A 459 7.27 15.35 7.18
N PHE A 460 8.51 14.91 7.10
CA PHE A 460 9.41 15.11 5.96
C PHE A 460 10.13 13.81 5.66
N THR A 461 10.16 13.46 4.40
CA THR A 461 10.84 12.29 3.84
C THR A 461 12.08 12.74 3.05
N ASP A 462 12.88 11.81 2.58
CA ASP A 462 14.00 12.05 1.66
C ASP A 462 15.00 13.14 2.13
N LEU A 463 15.29 13.15 3.43
CA LEU A 463 16.22 14.11 4.03
C LEU A 463 17.66 13.58 4.00
N SER A 464 18.60 14.39 3.52
CA SER A 464 20.02 14.07 3.64
C SER A 464 20.44 14.01 5.11
N PRO A 465 21.27 13.02 5.53
CA PRO A 465 21.75 12.96 6.90
C PRO A 465 22.44 14.26 7.33
N GLY A 466 22.19 14.69 8.58
CA GLY A 466 22.79 15.91 9.14
C GLY A 466 21.89 16.60 10.17
N SER A 467 22.32 17.78 10.61
CA SER A 467 21.57 18.58 11.58
C SER A 467 20.54 19.46 10.89
N TYR A 468 19.34 19.49 11.43
CA TYR A 468 18.21 20.30 10.96
C TYR A 468 17.72 21.21 12.05
N VAL A 469 17.49 22.47 11.69
CA VAL A 469 16.80 23.47 12.54
C VAL A 469 15.34 23.50 12.15
N ILE A 470 14.45 23.29 13.10
CA ILE A 470 13.00 23.27 12.93
C ILE A 470 12.42 24.56 13.50
N GLN A 471 11.68 25.28 12.66
CA GLN A 471 10.98 26.52 13.01
C GLN A 471 9.50 26.36 12.67
N VAL A 472 8.65 26.96 13.51
CA VAL A 472 7.21 27.04 13.27
C VAL A 472 6.87 28.52 13.03
N ASP A 473 6.09 28.80 12.01
CA ASP A 473 5.67 30.16 11.69
C ASP A 473 4.61 30.63 12.71
N LYS A 474 4.86 31.79 13.32
CA LYS A 474 4.03 32.46 14.34
C LYS A 474 4.14 31.92 15.78
N ARG A 475 4.67 32.75 16.68
CA ARG A 475 4.63 32.64 18.16
C ARG A 475 5.37 31.42 18.73
N VAL A 476 6.64 31.34 18.48
CA VAL A 476 7.42 30.14 18.75
C VAL A 476 8.05 30.15 20.12
N ALA A 477 7.94 29.02 20.81
CA ALA A 477 9.06 28.49 21.60
C ALA A 477 10.30 28.39 20.68
N ALA A 478 11.49 28.48 21.24
CA ALA A 478 12.75 28.48 20.51
C ALA A 478 12.79 27.41 19.41
N ALA A 479 13.43 27.74 18.28
CA ALA A 479 13.74 26.77 17.24
C ALA A 479 14.39 25.53 17.86
N LYS A 480 13.98 24.33 17.40
CA LYS A 480 14.62 23.08 17.83
C LYS A 480 15.62 22.59 16.80
N VAL A 481 16.64 21.90 17.27
CA VAL A 481 17.63 21.25 16.42
C VAL A 481 17.57 19.77 16.63
N THR A 482 17.57 19.00 15.54
CA THR A 482 17.65 17.53 15.58
C THR A 482 18.62 17.02 14.54
N LYS A 483 19.07 15.76 14.70
CA LYS A 483 19.95 15.10 13.76
C LYS A 483 19.18 14.00 13.01
N VAL A 484 19.09 14.14 11.69
CA VAL A 484 18.57 13.12 10.79
C VAL A 484 19.70 12.14 10.46
N LYS A 485 19.40 10.84 10.52
CA LYS A 485 20.28 9.73 10.12
C LYS A 485 19.64 8.95 8.98
N ALA A 486 20.45 8.39 8.08
CA ALA A 486 19.96 7.54 7.01
C ALA A 486 19.14 6.34 7.57
N GLY A 487 18.03 6.04 6.94
CA GLY A 487 17.11 4.95 7.32
C GLY A 487 16.40 5.12 8.66
N LYS A 488 16.50 6.30 9.30
CA LYS A 488 15.88 6.54 10.63
C LYS A 488 14.95 7.75 10.60
N VAL A 489 13.92 7.68 11.43
CA VAL A 489 12.99 8.78 11.69
C VAL A 489 13.49 9.56 12.91
N ALA A 490 13.73 10.86 12.72
CA ALA A 490 13.97 11.80 13.81
C ALA A 490 12.63 12.36 14.28
N GLU A 491 12.39 12.45 15.58
CA GLU A 491 11.15 12.99 16.13
C GLU A 491 11.39 14.30 16.86
N VAL A 492 10.55 15.31 16.58
CA VAL A 492 10.65 16.64 17.21
C VAL A 492 9.26 17.22 17.46
N ASN A 493 8.84 17.24 18.73
CA ASN A 493 7.58 17.86 19.14
C ASN A 493 7.79 19.34 19.54
N MET A 494 6.89 20.22 19.09
CA MET A 494 6.96 21.67 19.27
C MET A 494 5.74 22.16 20.08
N GLN A 495 5.98 23.16 20.96
CA GLN A 495 4.92 23.82 21.70
C GLN A 495 4.85 25.30 21.28
N LEU A 496 3.67 25.77 20.84
CA LEU A 496 3.45 27.18 20.60
C LEU A 496 3.31 27.93 21.93
N ILE A 497 3.95 29.09 22.04
CA ILE A 497 3.77 30.01 23.17
C ILE A 497 2.66 30.99 22.77
N LYS A 498 1.83 31.37 23.73
CA LYS A 498 0.77 32.37 23.55
C LYS A 498 1.30 33.76 23.17
#